data_7cb3e3d6c9e611fac0b11797a214c000
#
_entry.id   7cb3e3d6c9e611fac0b11797a214c000
#
_cell.length_a   1.000
_cell.length_b   1.000
_cell.length_c   1.000
_cell.angle_alpha   90.00
_cell.angle_beta   90.00
_cell.angle_gamma   90.00
#
_symmetry.space_group_name_H-M   'P 1'
#
loop_
_entity.id
_entity.type
_entity.pdbx_description
1 polymer ?
#
loop_
_entity_poly.entity_id
_entity_poly.type
_entity_poly.pdbx_seq_one_letter_code
_entity_poly.pdbx_strand_id
1 'polypeptide(L)'
;MLRIARQFVVAALVACILPALWARPAAGVEAVPADKVGIVLMHGKLGVPLGTPSGPQVTIGGRLTTALRRAGYLVETPEMCWSRSRGFDRPYTDCFADVDSAIAELKSRGATKIVVGGLSLGGNGALYYGATHAGLFGVIAYAAADDPGAKSRRPDVAATIQKARALVAAGNGDEKGEFKDVNTGPQGTYNMSLYTTARIYLSFFAPDAPSGLAGNASRLTAPLLWVAGTRDPTQRFEPGFAYDHAPPNPLSQFVSVSANHIETPDAGTEATLAWLEKLRAAT
;
A
#
# COMPACT_ATOMS: atom_id res chain seq x y z
N MET A 1 -44.25 -5.86 -91.76
CA MET A 1 -44.77 -5.55 -90.46
C MET A 1 -44.44 -6.70 -89.47
N LEU A 2 -43.38 -6.63 -88.77
CA LEU A 2 -42.93 -7.69 -87.83
C LEU A 2 -43.30 -7.29 -86.40
N ARG A 3 -44.07 -8.12 -85.75
CA ARG A 3 -44.38 -8.00 -84.30
C ARG A 3 -43.35 -8.79 -83.47
N ILE A 4 -42.58 -8.08 -82.66
CA ILE A 4 -41.63 -8.72 -81.76
C ILE A 4 -42.35 -8.95 -80.44
N ALA A 5 -42.47 -10.23 -80.02
CA ALA A 5 -42.98 -10.56 -78.70
C ALA A 5 -41.89 -10.43 -77.64
N ARG A 6 -42.18 -9.67 -76.62
CA ARG A 6 -41.28 -9.55 -75.39
C ARG A 6 -41.70 -10.66 -74.40
N GLN A 7 -40.79 -11.58 -74.18
CA GLN A 7 -40.88 -12.50 -73.04
C GLN A 7 -40.40 -11.85 -71.74
N PHE A 8 -41.26 -11.84 -70.73
CA PHE A 8 -40.88 -11.42 -69.37
C PHE A 8 -40.39 -12.69 -68.61
N VAL A 9 -39.09 -12.63 -68.15
CA VAL A 9 -38.57 -13.65 -67.28
C VAL A 9 -38.79 -13.12 -65.85
N VAL A 10 -39.60 -13.79 -65.06
CA VAL A 10 -39.80 -13.53 -63.60
C VAL A 10 -38.73 -14.32 -62.86
N ALA A 11 -37.75 -13.60 -62.32
CA ALA A 11 -36.77 -14.19 -61.41
C ALA A 11 -37.36 -14.25 -60.00
N ALA A 12 -37.60 -15.44 -59.49
CA ALA A 12 -37.99 -15.66 -58.08
C ALA A 12 -36.74 -15.56 -57.19
N LEU A 13 -36.68 -14.51 -56.38
CA LEU A 13 -35.69 -14.35 -55.29
C LEU A 13 -36.08 -15.26 -54.11
N VAL A 14 -35.38 -16.36 -53.91
CA VAL A 14 -35.46 -17.15 -52.68
C VAL A 14 -34.60 -16.46 -51.60
N ALA A 15 -35.24 -15.79 -50.68
CA ALA A 15 -34.56 -15.23 -49.50
C ALA A 15 -34.24 -16.35 -48.50
N CYS A 16 -32.97 -16.77 -48.45
CA CYS A 16 -32.46 -17.60 -47.33
C CYS A 16 -32.42 -16.81 -46.05
N ILE A 17 -33.40 -17.01 -45.16
CA ILE A 17 -33.35 -16.49 -43.79
C ILE A 17 -32.39 -17.40 -43.01
N LEU A 18 -31.13 -16.93 -42.83
CA LEU A 18 -30.20 -17.52 -41.87
C LEU A 18 -30.66 -17.10 -40.47
N PRO A 19 -30.81 -18.05 -39.51
CA PRO A 19 -31.07 -17.66 -38.12
C PRO A 19 -29.85 -16.89 -37.58
N ALA A 20 -30.05 -15.64 -37.18
CA ALA A 20 -29.08 -14.87 -36.46
C ALA A 20 -28.77 -15.63 -35.16
N LEU A 21 -27.62 -16.28 -35.09
CA LEU A 21 -27.03 -16.74 -33.83
C LEU A 21 -26.77 -15.52 -32.96
N TRP A 22 -27.69 -15.25 -32.05
CA TRP A 22 -27.49 -14.28 -30.99
C TRP A 22 -26.29 -14.78 -30.16
N ALA A 23 -25.11 -14.22 -30.40
CA ALA A 23 -23.97 -14.40 -29.52
C ALA A 23 -24.42 -13.94 -28.12
N ARG A 24 -24.57 -14.90 -27.20
CA ARG A 24 -24.73 -14.58 -25.79
C ARG A 24 -23.56 -13.65 -25.41
N PRO A 25 -23.81 -12.47 -24.80
CA PRO A 25 -22.72 -11.70 -24.23
C PRO A 25 -21.94 -12.65 -23.30
N ALA A 26 -20.62 -12.66 -23.43
CA ALA A 26 -19.76 -13.37 -22.49
C ALA A 26 -20.20 -12.96 -21.09
N ALA A 27 -20.46 -13.93 -20.21
CA ALA A 27 -20.81 -13.64 -18.84
C ALA A 27 -19.71 -12.73 -18.29
N GLY A 28 -20.07 -11.47 -18.02
CA GLY A 28 -19.14 -10.50 -17.45
C GLY A 28 -18.62 -11.10 -16.13
N VAL A 29 -17.32 -11.04 -15.90
CA VAL A 29 -16.74 -11.42 -14.62
C VAL A 29 -17.42 -10.55 -13.56
N GLU A 30 -18.12 -11.18 -12.62
CA GLU A 30 -18.81 -10.45 -11.55
C GLU A 30 -17.77 -9.84 -10.63
N ALA A 31 -17.86 -8.51 -10.39
CA ALA A 31 -16.92 -7.81 -9.54
C ALA A 31 -16.92 -8.39 -8.11
N VAL A 32 -15.76 -8.52 -7.50
CA VAL A 32 -15.64 -8.96 -6.09
C VAL A 32 -16.44 -8.03 -5.19
N PRO A 33 -17.40 -8.51 -4.37
CA PRO A 33 -18.15 -7.67 -3.43
C PRO A 33 -17.21 -6.94 -2.45
N ALA A 34 -17.55 -5.71 -2.06
CA ALA A 34 -16.70 -4.91 -1.17
C ALA A 34 -16.53 -5.57 0.21
N ASP A 35 -17.57 -6.23 0.73
CA ASP A 35 -17.55 -6.97 2.00
C ASP A 35 -16.71 -8.26 1.96
N LYS A 36 -16.18 -8.62 0.79
CA LYS A 36 -15.21 -9.71 0.60
C LYS A 36 -13.77 -9.21 0.52
N VAL A 37 -13.56 -7.88 0.55
CA VAL A 37 -12.22 -7.28 0.56
C VAL A 37 -11.90 -6.78 1.95
N GLY A 38 -10.89 -7.38 2.56
CA GLY A 38 -10.28 -6.97 3.82
C GLY A 38 -9.09 -6.05 3.56
N ILE A 39 -8.99 -4.96 4.30
CA ILE A 39 -7.94 -3.95 4.17
C ILE A 39 -7.26 -3.78 5.52
N VAL A 40 -5.95 -4.05 5.58
CA VAL A 40 -5.11 -3.74 6.75
C VAL A 40 -4.36 -2.46 6.48
N LEU A 41 -4.46 -1.47 7.39
CA LEU A 41 -3.79 -0.17 7.26
C LEU A 41 -2.86 0.08 8.45
N MET A 42 -1.56 0.06 8.21
CA MET A 42 -0.51 0.31 9.20
C MET A 42 -0.25 1.80 9.38
N HIS A 43 -0.09 2.25 10.62
CA HIS A 43 0.28 3.62 10.96
C HIS A 43 1.79 3.89 10.75
N GLY A 44 2.17 5.17 10.72
CA GLY A 44 3.57 5.61 10.63
C GLY A 44 4.35 5.43 11.94
N LYS A 45 5.62 5.81 11.91
CA LYS A 45 6.56 5.77 13.04
C LYS A 45 6.00 6.49 14.26
N LEU A 46 6.04 5.86 15.44
CA LEU A 46 5.52 6.36 16.71
C LEU A 46 4.06 6.87 16.60
N GLY A 47 3.32 6.35 15.63
CA GLY A 47 1.91 6.67 15.44
C GLY A 47 1.01 5.89 16.39
N VAL A 48 -0.28 6.04 16.13
CA VAL A 48 -1.37 5.21 16.68
C VAL A 48 -2.13 4.61 15.52
N PRO A 49 -2.97 3.59 15.74
CA PRO A 49 -3.79 3.00 14.68
C PRO A 49 -4.52 4.07 13.85
N LEU A 50 -4.48 3.94 12.52
CA LEU A 50 -5.11 4.92 11.62
C LEU A 50 -6.62 5.00 11.89
N GLY A 51 -7.15 6.22 11.88
CA GLY A 51 -8.56 6.46 12.20
C GLY A 51 -8.87 6.57 13.70
N THR A 52 -7.85 6.44 14.57
CA THR A 52 -8.00 6.74 16.01
C THR A 52 -7.45 8.12 16.35
N PRO A 53 -8.00 8.82 17.36
CA PRO A 53 -7.47 10.09 17.80
C PRO A 53 -6.02 9.97 18.29
N SER A 54 -5.13 10.78 17.73
CA SER A 54 -3.71 10.88 18.14
C SER A 54 -3.43 12.09 19.03
N GLY A 55 -4.44 12.93 19.27
CA GLY A 55 -4.42 14.13 20.09
C GLY A 55 -5.80 14.81 20.06
N PRO A 56 -5.99 15.94 20.75
CA PRO A 56 -7.30 16.57 20.95
C PRO A 56 -8.08 16.91 19.66
N GLN A 57 -7.39 17.09 18.53
CA GLN A 57 -8.00 17.45 17.24
C GLN A 57 -7.36 16.77 16.04
N VAL A 58 -6.56 15.73 16.27
CA VAL A 58 -5.80 15.06 15.21
C VAL A 58 -6.19 13.59 15.13
N THR A 59 -6.77 13.21 13.98
CA THR A 59 -7.04 11.81 13.63
C THR A 59 -6.44 11.56 12.25
N ILE A 60 -5.31 10.87 12.20
CA ILE A 60 -4.63 10.55 10.94
C ILE A 60 -5.36 9.38 10.27
N GLY A 61 -5.71 9.52 8.99
CA GLY A 61 -6.43 8.49 8.23
C GLY A 61 -7.89 8.32 8.65
N GLY A 62 -8.48 9.27 9.37
CA GLY A 62 -9.86 9.19 9.85
C GLY A 62 -10.88 9.26 8.72
N ARG A 63 -10.68 10.16 7.74
CA ARG A 63 -11.50 10.23 6.53
C ARG A 63 -11.37 8.95 5.72
N LEU A 64 -10.16 8.47 5.49
CA LEU A 64 -9.88 7.26 4.72
C LEU A 64 -10.60 6.04 5.32
N THR A 65 -10.34 5.74 6.61
CA THR A 65 -10.91 4.55 7.27
C THR A 65 -12.42 4.61 7.34
N THR A 66 -12.99 5.79 7.57
CA THR A 66 -14.45 6.00 7.56
C THR A 66 -15.05 5.78 6.17
N ALA A 67 -14.42 6.32 5.13
CA ALA A 67 -14.90 6.19 3.75
C ALA A 67 -14.83 4.73 3.27
N LEU A 68 -13.74 4.01 3.58
CA LEU A 68 -13.60 2.60 3.25
C LEU A 68 -14.70 1.75 3.92
N ARG A 69 -14.94 1.93 5.21
CA ARG A 69 -16.01 1.21 5.93
C ARG A 69 -17.41 1.55 5.38
N ARG A 70 -17.67 2.82 5.04
CA ARG A 70 -18.93 3.23 4.40
C ARG A 70 -19.13 2.63 3.01
N ALA A 71 -18.05 2.41 2.28
CA ALA A 71 -18.07 1.72 0.99
C ALA A 71 -18.22 0.18 1.11
N GLY A 72 -18.33 -0.34 2.33
CA GLY A 72 -18.57 -1.76 2.61
C GLY A 72 -17.31 -2.61 2.79
N TYR A 73 -16.11 -2.02 2.73
CA TYR A 73 -14.86 -2.76 2.97
C TYR A 73 -14.69 -3.13 4.43
N LEU A 74 -14.10 -4.31 4.68
CA LEU A 74 -13.67 -4.71 6.02
C LEU A 74 -12.30 -4.08 6.31
N VAL A 75 -12.18 -3.28 7.38
CA VAL A 75 -10.95 -2.50 7.64
C VAL A 75 -10.44 -2.76 9.05
N GLU A 76 -9.19 -3.19 9.14
CA GLU A 76 -8.40 -3.31 10.36
C GLU A 76 -7.22 -2.33 10.35
N THR A 77 -6.96 -1.74 11.52
CA THR A 77 -5.87 -0.78 11.73
C THR A 77 -5.06 -1.21 12.95
N PRO A 78 -4.14 -2.19 12.80
CA PRO A 78 -3.42 -2.76 13.94
C PRO A 78 -2.52 -1.73 14.60
N GLU A 79 -2.31 -1.89 15.90
CA GLU A 79 -1.25 -1.21 16.64
C GLU A 79 0.08 -1.93 16.40
N MET A 80 0.89 -1.35 15.52
CA MET A 80 2.17 -1.94 15.14
C MET A 80 3.22 -1.83 16.25
N CYS A 81 4.20 -2.73 16.24
CA CYS A 81 5.33 -2.76 17.18
C CYS A 81 6.10 -1.42 17.32
N TRP A 82 6.02 -0.56 16.29
CA TRP A 82 6.61 0.78 16.25
C TRP A 82 5.64 1.90 16.66
N SER A 83 4.53 1.57 17.32
CA SER A 83 3.59 2.55 17.86
C SER A 83 4.21 3.36 18.99
N ARG A 84 3.56 4.48 19.35
CA ARG A 84 3.98 5.31 20.46
C ARG A 84 3.98 4.58 21.79
N SER A 85 2.99 3.71 22.03
CA SER A 85 2.83 2.94 23.26
C SER A 85 3.83 1.78 23.36
N ARG A 86 4.19 1.17 22.22
CA ARG A 86 5.09 0.01 22.17
C ARG A 86 6.57 0.38 21.96
N GLY A 87 6.86 1.52 21.36
CA GLY A 87 8.20 2.11 21.30
C GLY A 87 9.26 1.23 20.65
N PHE A 88 8.94 0.53 19.55
CA PHE A 88 9.84 -0.44 18.89
C PHE A 88 10.20 -1.61 19.81
N ASP A 89 9.21 -2.41 20.17
CA ASP A 89 9.33 -3.48 21.14
C ASP A 89 9.87 -4.82 20.59
N ARG A 90 10.02 -4.95 19.27
CA ARG A 90 10.55 -6.16 18.60
C ARG A 90 11.24 -5.83 17.26
N PRO A 91 12.05 -6.76 16.69
CA PRO A 91 12.67 -6.59 15.37
C PRO A 91 11.64 -6.35 14.26
N TYR A 92 12.05 -5.65 13.21
CA TYR A 92 11.16 -5.22 12.12
C TYR A 92 10.34 -6.38 11.51
N THR A 93 11.00 -7.50 11.22
CA THR A 93 10.35 -8.68 10.62
C THR A 93 9.27 -9.28 11.52
N ASP A 94 9.49 -9.25 12.83
CA ASP A 94 8.58 -9.85 13.82
C ASP A 94 7.33 -9.00 14.07
N CYS A 95 7.36 -7.72 13.66
CA CYS A 95 6.23 -6.81 13.77
C CYS A 95 5.05 -7.23 12.89
N PHE A 96 5.29 -8.01 11.85
CA PHE A 96 4.25 -8.40 10.90
C PHE A 96 3.31 -9.48 11.43
N ALA A 97 3.61 -10.09 12.57
CA ALA A 97 2.63 -10.87 13.32
C ALA A 97 1.37 -10.03 13.71
N ASP A 98 1.53 -8.70 13.88
CA ASP A 98 0.39 -7.80 14.11
C ASP A 98 -0.49 -7.70 12.84
N VAL A 99 0.12 -7.72 11.64
CA VAL A 99 -0.59 -7.74 10.34
C VAL A 99 -1.27 -9.10 10.11
N ASP A 100 -0.57 -10.20 10.42
CA ASP A 100 -1.13 -11.56 10.31
C ASP A 100 -2.37 -11.73 11.17
N SER A 101 -2.34 -11.19 12.40
CA SER A 101 -3.49 -11.19 13.31
C SER A 101 -4.66 -10.38 12.77
N ALA A 102 -4.39 -9.19 12.21
CA ALA A 102 -5.42 -8.37 11.57
C ALA A 102 -6.03 -9.05 10.33
N ILE A 103 -5.21 -9.74 9.53
CA ILE A 103 -5.69 -10.52 8.38
C ILE A 103 -6.56 -11.69 8.84
N ALA A 104 -6.17 -12.39 9.89
CA ALA A 104 -6.97 -13.48 10.45
C ALA A 104 -8.35 -12.98 10.91
N GLU A 105 -8.41 -11.82 11.58
CA GLU A 105 -9.67 -11.18 11.97
C GLU A 105 -10.52 -10.81 10.75
N LEU A 106 -9.94 -10.19 9.71
CA LEU A 106 -10.65 -9.88 8.48
C LEU A 106 -11.23 -11.14 7.81
N LYS A 107 -10.45 -12.22 7.76
CA LYS A 107 -10.89 -13.50 7.20
C LYS A 107 -12.02 -14.13 8.03
N SER A 108 -11.99 -14.04 9.36
CA SER A 108 -13.07 -14.52 10.23
C SER A 108 -14.38 -13.79 9.98
N ARG A 109 -14.31 -12.52 9.54
CA ARG A 109 -15.45 -11.69 9.14
C ARG A 109 -15.86 -11.88 7.67
N GLY A 110 -15.23 -12.80 6.95
CA GLY A 110 -15.62 -13.20 5.61
C GLY A 110 -14.82 -12.57 4.47
N ALA A 111 -13.70 -11.88 4.76
CA ALA A 111 -12.80 -11.41 3.71
C ALA A 111 -12.15 -12.59 2.97
N THR A 112 -12.19 -12.55 1.64
CA THR A 112 -11.54 -13.53 0.75
C THR A 112 -10.39 -12.91 -0.05
N LYS A 113 -10.35 -11.59 -0.14
CA LYS A 113 -9.31 -10.80 -0.79
C LYS A 113 -8.69 -9.85 0.23
N ILE A 114 -7.37 -9.77 0.28
CA ILE A 114 -6.66 -8.95 1.25
C ILE A 114 -5.82 -7.88 0.56
N VAL A 115 -6.03 -6.64 0.97
CA VAL A 115 -5.18 -5.49 0.64
C VAL A 115 -4.40 -5.10 1.89
N VAL A 116 -3.11 -4.87 1.77
CA VAL A 116 -2.30 -4.29 2.85
C VAL A 116 -1.84 -2.89 2.46
N GLY A 117 -1.87 -1.98 3.39
CA GLY A 117 -1.45 -0.61 3.15
C GLY A 117 -0.91 0.06 4.41
N GLY A 118 -0.36 1.27 4.26
CA GLY A 118 0.09 2.02 5.41
C GLY A 118 0.69 3.38 5.08
N LEU A 119 0.85 4.18 6.13
CA LEU A 119 1.43 5.52 6.07
C LEU A 119 2.90 5.48 6.47
N SER A 120 3.78 6.17 5.71
CA SER A 120 5.18 6.38 6.09
C SER A 120 5.89 5.04 6.34
N LEU A 121 6.42 4.77 7.54
CA LEU A 121 6.98 3.48 7.94
C LEU A 121 5.97 2.33 7.76
N GLY A 122 4.68 2.58 7.94
CA GLY A 122 3.62 1.61 7.61
C GLY A 122 3.51 1.36 6.10
N GLY A 123 3.80 2.35 5.26
CA GLY A 123 3.93 2.19 3.80
C GLY A 123 5.11 1.29 3.42
N ASN A 124 6.27 1.48 4.08
CA ASN A 124 7.42 0.57 3.95
C ASN A 124 7.03 -0.85 4.39
N GLY A 125 6.26 -0.96 5.48
CA GLY A 125 5.73 -2.22 5.97
C GLY A 125 4.81 -2.90 4.96
N ALA A 126 3.95 -2.14 4.28
CA ALA A 126 3.07 -2.67 3.26
C ALA A 126 3.85 -3.23 2.05
N LEU A 127 4.89 -2.51 1.61
CA LEU A 127 5.80 -2.99 0.54
C LEU A 127 6.55 -4.25 0.97
N TYR A 128 7.10 -4.29 2.19
CA TYR A 128 7.78 -5.46 2.72
C TYR A 128 6.83 -6.67 2.82
N TYR A 129 5.65 -6.47 3.40
CA TYR A 129 4.66 -7.54 3.52
C TYR A 129 4.24 -8.08 2.14
N GLY A 130 3.99 -7.16 1.19
CA GLY A 130 3.67 -7.54 -0.19
C GLY A 130 4.80 -8.26 -0.92
N ALA A 131 6.07 -7.94 -0.61
CA ALA A 131 7.26 -8.57 -1.18
C ALA A 131 7.54 -9.97 -0.60
N THR A 132 7.01 -10.29 0.58
CA THR A 132 7.28 -11.53 1.32
C THR A 132 6.07 -12.47 1.42
N HIS A 133 4.87 -11.98 1.09
CA HIS A 133 3.63 -12.76 1.17
C HIS A 133 2.90 -12.72 -0.19
N ALA A 134 2.76 -13.86 -0.81
CA ALA A 134 2.03 -13.99 -2.07
C ALA A 134 0.51 -13.96 -1.88
N GLY A 135 -0.23 -13.69 -2.96
CA GLY A 135 -1.68 -13.80 -2.98
C GLY A 135 -2.44 -12.60 -2.41
N LEU A 136 -1.75 -11.48 -2.15
CA LEU A 136 -2.44 -10.22 -1.83
C LEU A 136 -3.24 -9.72 -3.03
N PHE A 137 -4.38 -9.12 -2.74
CA PHE A 137 -5.22 -8.47 -3.74
C PHE A 137 -4.65 -7.13 -4.19
N GLY A 138 -3.91 -6.45 -3.32
CA GLY A 138 -3.21 -5.22 -3.62
C GLY A 138 -2.35 -4.70 -2.46
N VAL A 139 -1.47 -3.76 -2.77
CA VAL A 139 -0.61 -3.05 -1.81
C VAL A 139 -0.82 -1.56 -1.93
N ILE A 140 -0.91 -0.82 -0.81
CA ILE A 140 -1.07 0.64 -0.80
C ILE A 140 0.06 1.27 0.02
N ALA A 141 0.82 2.18 -0.59
CA ALA A 141 1.87 2.96 0.05
C ALA A 141 1.48 4.44 0.12
N TYR A 142 1.04 4.92 1.28
CA TYR A 142 0.79 6.34 1.52
C TYR A 142 2.07 6.99 2.05
N ALA A 143 2.60 7.96 1.33
CA ALA A 143 3.79 8.70 1.73
C ALA A 143 4.89 7.77 2.27
N ALA A 144 5.09 6.59 1.66
CA ALA A 144 6.14 5.67 2.07
C ALA A 144 7.49 6.38 1.99
N ALA A 145 8.21 6.37 3.11
CA ALA A 145 9.42 7.14 3.32
C ALA A 145 10.39 6.33 4.18
N ASP A 146 11.37 7.00 4.77
CA ASP A 146 12.26 6.35 5.72
C ASP A 146 13.11 5.23 5.10
N ASP A 147 13.51 5.39 3.81
CA ASP A 147 14.44 4.44 3.20
C ASP A 147 15.74 4.37 4.00
N PRO A 148 16.08 3.21 4.58
CA PRO A 148 17.22 3.08 5.49
C PRO A 148 18.55 3.32 4.76
N GLY A 149 18.67 2.98 3.50
CA GLY A 149 19.86 3.26 2.69
C GLY A 149 20.08 4.77 2.47
N ALA A 150 19.00 5.53 2.29
CA ALA A 150 19.08 6.99 2.16
C ALA A 150 19.37 7.66 3.51
N LYS A 151 18.70 7.24 4.58
CA LYS A 151 18.90 7.79 5.93
C LYS A 151 20.28 7.53 6.51
N SER A 152 20.84 6.35 6.26
CA SER A 152 22.16 5.97 6.77
C SER A 152 23.31 6.84 6.24
N ARG A 153 23.07 7.66 5.18
CA ARG A 153 24.04 8.65 4.69
C ARG A 153 24.08 9.94 5.52
N ARG A 154 23.15 10.15 6.43
CA ARG A 154 23.19 11.27 7.36
C ARG A 154 24.23 11.01 8.45
N PRO A 155 25.13 11.97 8.77
CA PRO A 155 26.25 11.71 9.70
C PRO A 155 25.81 11.26 11.10
N ASP A 156 24.73 11.84 11.63
CA ASP A 156 24.19 11.52 12.95
C ASP A 156 23.56 10.11 13.00
N VAL A 157 22.86 9.70 11.93
CA VAL A 157 22.29 8.36 11.79
C VAL A 157 23.40 7.34 11.54
N ALA A 158 24.37 7.63 10.67
CA ALA A 158 25.53 6.77 10.39
C ALA A 158 26.32 6.45 11.67
N ALA A 159 26.62 7.49 12.48
CA ALA A 159 27.33 7.31 13.74
C ALA A 159 26.54 6.42 14.73
N THR A 160 25.22 6.59 14.78
CA THR A 160 24.34 5.78 15.62
C THR A 160 24.25 4.34 15.15
N ILE A 161 24.21 4.08 13.82
CA ILE A 161 24.27 2.72 13.25
C ILE A 161 25.60 2.04 13.65
N GLN A 162 26.73 2.74 13.56
CA GLN A 162 28.03 2.19 13.98
C GLN A 162 28.05 1.86 15.48
N LYS A 163 27.53 2.76 16.33
CA LYS A 163 27.36 2.50 17.77
C LYS A 163 26.52 1.24 18.01
N ALA A 164 25.37 1.10 17.33
CA ALA A 164 24.51 -0.05 17.50
C ALA A 164 25.18 -1.36 17.03
N ARG A 165 25.92 -1.33 15.92
CA ARG A 165 26.70 -2.48 15.46
C ARG A 165 27.79 -2.88 16.45
N ALA A 166 28.51 -1.92 17.04
CA ALA A 166 29.51 -2.18 18.06
C ALA A 166 28.90 -2.83 19.31
N LEU A 167 27.72 -2.38 19.76
CA LEU A 167 27.01 -3.00 20.88
C LEU A 167 26.62 -4.44 20.58
N VAL A 168 26.12 -4.72 19.37
CA VAL A 168 25.78 -6.10 18.95
C VAL A 168 27.02 -6.98 18.91
N ALA A 169 28.14 -6.48 18.36
CA ALA A 169 29.40 -7.21 18.28
C ALA A 169 30.02 -7.51 19.67
N ALA A 170 29.79 -6.62 20.64
CA ALA A 170 30.21 -6.79 22.03
C ALA A 170 29.30 -7.71 22.87
N GLY A 171 28.22 -8.27 22.30
CA GLY A 171 27.24 -9.08 23.01
C GLY A 171 26.13 -8.30 23.73
N ASN A 172 26.15 -6.95 23.68
CA ASN A 172 25.25 -6.05 24.39
C ASN A 172 24.08 -5.57 23.49
N GLY A 173 23.80 -6.30 22.40
CA GLY A 173 22.83 -5.91 21.40
C GLY A 173 21.38 -5.84 21.91
N ASP A 174 21.08 -6.49 23.02
CA ASP A 174 19.74 -6.55 23.64
C ASP A 174 19.57 -5.56 24.80
N GLU A 175 20.63 -4.80 25.13
CA GLU A 175 20.52 -3.69 26.08
C GLU A 175 19.81 -2.49 25.43
N LYS A 176 18.89 -1.87 26.20
CA LYS A 176 18.18 -0.67 25.75
C LYS A 176 19.12 0.55 25.80
N GLY A 177 19.02 1.37 24.80
CA GLY A 177 19.78 2.59 24.67
C GLY A 177 19.10 3.62 23.79
N GLU A 178 19.68 4.81 23.74
CA GLU A 178 19.22 5.89 22.86
C GLU A 178 19.93 5.82 21.51
N PHE A 179 19.13 5.85 20.43
CA PHE A 179 19.59 5.83 19.05
C PHE A 179 18.96 6.96 18.26
N LYS A 180 19.78 7.70 17.49
CA LYS A 180 19.33 8.85 16.69
C LYS A 180 18.60 8.39 15.43
N ASP A 181 17.55 9.13 15.08
CA ASP A 181 16.81 8.99 13.84
C ASP A 181 16.20 10.33 13.44
N VAL A 182 15.51 10.36 12.33
CA VAL A 182 14.72 11.49 11.85
C VAL A 182 13.26 11.07 11.67
N ASN A 183 12.36 11.98 11.95
CA ASN A 183 10.93 11.79 11.70
C ASN A 183 10.38 12.96 10.89
N THR A 184 9.22 12.75 10.27
CA THR A 184 8.51 13.78 9.49
C THR A 184 7.13 13.99 10.08
N GLY A 185 6.85 15.22 10.42
CA GLY A 185 5.56 15.67 10.91
C GLY A 185 4.94 16.72 9.98
N PRO A 186 3.85 17.37 10.41
CA PRO A 186 3.16 18.38 9.61
C PRO A 186 4.05 19.57 9.20
N GLN A 187 5.05 19.89 10.02
CA GLN A 187 5.94 21.04 9.84
C GLN A 187 7.27 20.69 9.17
N GLY A 188 7.43 19.44 8.73
CA GLY A 188 8.65 18.97 8.08
C GLY A 188 9.41 17.91 8.87
N THR A 189 10.67 17.69 8.47
CA THR A 189 11.53 16.67 9.05
C THR A 189 12.29 17.22 10.25
N TYR A 190 12.36 16.45 11.34
CA TYR A 190 13.07 16.79 12.58
C TYR A 190 13.86 15.60 13.12
N ASN A 191 14.96 15.90 13.84
CA ASN A 191 15.76 14.90 14.52
C ASN A 191 15.03 14.39 15.76
N MET A 192 15.16 13.11 16.04
CA MET A 192 14.57 12.44 17.19
C MET A 192 15.52 11.38 17.76
N SER A 193 15.17 10.86 18.92
CA SER A 193 15.82 9.69 19.52
C SER A 193 14.79 8.59 19.75
N LEU A 194 15.20 7.36 19.52
CA LEU A 194 14.45 6.15 19.83
C LEU A 194 15.12 5.48 21.03
N TYR A 195 14.33 5.04 22.00
CA TYR A 195 14.82 4.27 23.14
C TYR A 195 14.39 2.81 22.97
N THR A 196 15.32 2.00 22.47
CA THR A 196 15.10 0.58 22.15
C THR A 196 16.41 -0.19 22.28
N THR A 197 16.50 -1.44 21.82
CA THR A 197 17.76 -2.19 21.80
C THR A 197 18.53 -1.92 20.51
N ALA A 198 19.87 -2.12 20.53
CA ALA A 198 20.69 -1.94 19.35
C ALA A 198 20.29 -2.92 18.21
N ARG A 199 19.93 -4.14 18.56
CA ARG A 199 19.47 -5.16 17.61
C ARG A 199 18.16 -4.77 16.93
N ILE A 200 17.18 -4.28 17.70
CA ILE A 200 15.92 -3.77 17.16
C ILE A 200 16.17 -2.55 16.30
N TYR A 201 16.94 -1.56 16.76
CA TYR A 201 17.27 -0.37 15.97
C TYR A 201 17.86 -0.73 14.59
N LEU A 202 18.83 -1.61 14.56
CA LEU A 202 19.46 -2.04 13.30
C LEU A 202 18.48 -2.74 12.36
N SER A 203 17.53 -3.51 12.88
CA SER A 203 16.53 -4.19 12.05
C SER A 203 15.62 -3.25 11.28
N PHE A 204 15.47 -1.99 11.74
CA PHE A 204 14.66 -0.97 11.07
C PHE A 204 15.49 0.00 10.20
N PHE A 205 16.71 0.37 10.67
CA PHE A 205 17.39 1.58 10.20
C PHE A 205 18.80 1.35 9.65
N ALA A 206 19.34 0.14 9.75
CA ALA A 206 20.60 -0.18 9.06
C ALA A 206 20.40 -0.09 7.53
N PRO A 207 21.47 0.25 6.75
CA PRO A 207 21.37 0.39 5.28
C PRO A 207 20.78 -0.84 4.58
N ASP A 208 21.01 -2.00 5.17
CA ASP A 208 20.60 -3.34 4.73
C ASP A 208 19.32 -3.84 5.43
N ALA A 209 18.63 -2.96 6.18
CA ALA A 209 17.39 -3.31 6.87
C ALA A 209 16.29 -3.72 5.87
N PRO A 210 15.44 -4.68 6.24
CA PRO A 210 14.38 -5.19 5.36
C PRO A 210 13.29 -4.16 5.02
N SER A 211 13.28 -2.99 5.66
CA SER A 211 12.35 -1.88 5.40
C SER A 211 12.65 -1.06 4.14
N GLY A 212 13.70 -1.41 3.36
CA GLY A 212 14.10 -0.72 2.14
C GLY A 212 12.99 -0.66 1.08
N LEU A 213 12.81 0.50 0.45
CA LEU A 213 11.68 0.75 -0.44
C LEU A 213 11.81 0.08 -1.81
N ALA A 214 12.85 0.41 -2.57
CA ALA A 214 13.02 -0.06 -3.94
C ALA A 214 13.15 -1.59 -4.04
N GLY A 215 13.92 -2.20 -3.13
CA GLY A 215 14.10 -3.65 -3.09
C GLY A 215 12.82 -4.41 -2.75
N ASN A 216 11.92 -3.84 -1.94
CA ASN A 216 10.62 -4.44 -1.67
C ASN A 216 9.66 -4.21 -2.84
N ALA A 217 9.61 -2.99 -3.39
CA ALA A 217 8.77 -2.69 -4.55
C ALA A 217 9.07 -3.63 -5.73
N SER A 218 10.35 -3.92 -6.03
CA SER A 218 10.77 -4.79 -7.14
C SER A 218 10.32 -6.25 -7.01
N ARG A 219 9.91 -6.70 -5.83
CA ARG A 219 9.46 -8.07 -5.56
C ARG A 219 7.94 -8.20 -5.41
N LEU A 220 7.19 -7.12 -5.61
CA LEU A 220 5.74 -7.18 -5.53
C LEU A 220 5.17 -8.06 -6.63
N THR A 221 4.20 -8.90 -6.28
CA THR A 221 3.40 -9.67 -7.24
C THR A 221 1.97 -9.13 -7.35
N ALA A 222 1.54 -8.34 -6.37
CA ALA A 222 0.24 -7.68 -6.34
C ALA A 222 0.32 -6.26 -6.94
N PRO A 223 -0.79 -5.72 -7.47
CA PRO A 223 -0.86 -4.31 -7.89
C PRO A 223 -0.52 -3.35 -6.76
N LEU A 224 0.16 -2.25 -7.09
CA LEU A 224 0.59 -1.22 -6.15
C LEU A 224 -0.15 0.11 -6.40
N LEU A 225 -0.82 0.63 -5.38
CA LEU A 225 -1.21 2.03 -5.32
C LEU A 225 -0.20 2.80 -4.48
N TRP A 226 0.50 3.76 -5.11
CA TRP A 226 1.38 4.70 -4.39
C TRP A 226 0.73 6.07 -4.35
N VAL A 227 0.53 6.61 -3.14
CA VAL A 227 -0.03 7.95 -2.95
C VAL A 227 1.02 8.85 -2.32
N ALA A 228 1.38 9.93 -3.01
CA ALA A 228 2.38 10.90 -2.60
C ALA A 228 1.76 12.29 -2.35
N GLY A 229 2.12 12.92 -1.24
CA GLY A 229 1.70 14.28 -0.92
C GLY A 229 2.58 15.33 -1.57
N THR A 230 2.02 16.29 -2.33
CA THR A 230 2.80 17.33 -3.05
C THR A 230 3.50 18.33 -2.13
N ARG A 231 3.13 18.38 -0.84
CA ARG A 231 3.79 19.20 0.19
C ARG A 231 4.58 18.36 1.19
N ASP A 232 4.80 17.06 0.88
CA ASP A 232 5.59 16.17 1.73
C ASP A 232 7.08 16.31 1.41
N PRO A 233 7.92 16.79 2.33
CA PRO A 233 9.35 17.00 2.08
C PRO A 233 10.13 15.69 1.93
N THR A 234 9.54 14.55 2.27
CA THR A 234 10.18 13.24 2.16
C THR A 234 9.90 12.56 0.84
N GLN A 235 8.87 13.00 0.12
CA GLN A 235 8.53 12.45 -1.17
C GLN A 235 9.36 13.10 -2.26
N ARG A 236 10.04 12.26 -3.04
CA ARG A 236 10.53 12.66 -4.35
C ARG A 236 9.40 12.40 -5.32
N PHE A 237 8.91 13.47 -5.96
CA PHE A 237 7.77 13.43 -6.90
C PHE A 237 8.08 12.68 -8.19
N GLU A 238 9.29 12.21 -8.35
CA GLU A 238 9.70 11.39 -9.46
C GLU A 238 9.30 9.95 -9.17
N PRO A 239 8.50 9.31 -10.01
CA PRO A 239 8.16 7.88 -9.90
C PRO A 239 9.40 7.00 -9.70
N GLY A 240 10.54 7.42 -10.28
CA GLY A 240 11.83 6.71 -10.31
C GLY A 240 12.48 6.33 -9.00
N PHE A 241 11.90 6.68 -7.84
CA PHE A 241 12.57 6.39 -6.57
C PHE A 241 12.30 4.96 -6.06
N ALA A 242 11.04 4.54 -6.00
CA ALA A 242 10.68 3.21 -5.52
C ALA A 242 9.51 2.61 -6.30
N TYR A 243 8.52 3.43 -6.69
CA TYR A 243 7.37 2.97 -7.47
C TYR A 243 7.79 2.34 -8.80
N ASP A 244 8.74 2.95 -9.53
CA ASP A 244 9.21 2.47 -10.83
C ASP A 244 10.00 1.16 -10.75
N HIS A 245 10.40 0.75 -9.54
CA HIS A 245 11.00 -0.57 -9.33
C HIS A 245 9.95 -1.70 -9.24
N ALA A 246 8.67 -1.36 -9.04
CA ALA A 246 7.62 -2.37 -9.03
C ALA A 246 7.47 -3.01 -10.42
N PRO A 247 7.25 -4.32 -10.50
CA PRO A 247 6.98 -4.98 -11.77
C PRO A 247 5.79 -4.34 -12.49
N PRO A 248 5.82 -4.25 -13.83
CA PRO A 248 4.71 -3.72 -14.60
C PRO A 248 3.39 -4.44 -14.26
N ASN A 249 2.39 -3.69 -13.86
CA ASN A 249 1.05 -4.21 -13.58
C ASN A 249 0.02 -3.15 -14.04
N PRO A 250 -0.95 -3.49 -14.90
CA PRO A 250 -1.91 -2.52 -15.45
C PRO A 250 -2.81 -1.90 -14.39
N LEU A 251 -2.91 -2.52 -13.21
CA LEU A 251 -3.69 -2.00 -12.08
C LEU A 251 -2.84 -1.20 -11.09
N SER A 252 -1.51 -1.17 -11.25
CA SER A 252 -0.67 -0.30 -10.41
C SER A 252 -0.84 1.17 -10.80
N GLN A 253 -0.83 2.05 -9.80
CA GLN A 253 -1.02 3.49 -10.00
C GLN A 253 -0.13 4.31 -9.06
N PHE A 254 0.46 5.38 -9.59
CA PHE A 254 1.07 6.45 -8.80
C PHE A 254 0.16 7.67 -8.82
N VAL A 255 -0.18 8.20 -7.64
CA VAL A 255 -1.10 9.32 -7.48
C VAL A 255 -0.47 10.39 -6.60
N SER A 256 -0.45 11.64 -7.10
CA SER A 256 -0.06 12.81 -6.31
C SER A 256 -1.30 13.52 -5.78
N VAL A 257 -1.29 13.87 -4.48
CA VAL A 257 -2.37 14.58 -3.82
C VAL A 257 -1.86 15.85 -3.13
N SER A 258 -2.69 16.90 -3.05
CA SER A 258 -2.32 18.13 -2.35
C SER A 258 -2.36 17.95 -0.83
N ALA A 259 -1.29 17.39 -0.27
CA ALA A 259 -1.18 17.03 1.15
C ALA A 259 0.26 17.13 1.64
N ASN A 260 0.44 17.31 2.95
CA ASN A 260 1.69 17.05 3.65
C ASN A 260 1.81 15.56 3.99
N HIS A 261 2.89 15.19 4.68
CA HIS A 261 3.22 13.80 5.01
C HIS A 261 2.06 13.05 5.70
N ILE A 262 1.51 13.62 6.77
CA ILE A 262 0.49 12.95 7.59
C ILE A 262 -0.94 13.06 7.04
N GLU A 263 -1.20 14.05 6.18
CA GLU A 263 -2.49 14.26 5.52
C GLU A 263 -2.70 13.32 4.32
N THR A 264 -1.63 12.71 3.80
CA THR A 264 -1.64 11.93 2.55
C THR A 264 -2.69 10.82 2.53
N PRO A 265 -2.93 10.02 3.59
CA PRO A 265 -3.99 9.00 3.57
C PRO A 265 -5.39 9.60 3.37
N ASP A 266 -5.69 10.68 4.08
CA ASP A 266 -7.01 11.32 4.02
C ASP A 266 -7.23 12.06 2.69
N ALA A 267 -6.19 12.70 2.16
CA ALA A 267 -6.23 13.33 0.84
C ALA A 267 -6.32 12.30 -0.30
N GLY A 268 -5.75 11.11 -0.10
CA GLY A 268 -5.77 9.99 -1.05
C GLY A 268 -7.06 9.16 -1.06
N THR A 269 -8.05 9.51 -0.23
CA THR A 269 -9.28 8.70 -0.04
C THR A 269 -9.99 8.37 -1.35
N GLU A 270 -10.26 9.38 -2.18
CA GLU A 270 -11.00 9.18 -3.45
C GLU A 270 -10.21 8.32 -4.45
N ALA A 271 -8.88 8.55 -4.54
CA ALA A 271 -8.01 7.76 -5.39
C ALA A 271 -7.96 6.29 -4.93
N THR A 272 -7.94 6.07 -3.61
CA THR A 272 -7.97 4.72 -3.02
C THR A 272 -9.26 4.00 -3.34
N LEU A 273 -10.41 4.64 -3.16
CA LEU A 273 -11.72 4.05 -3.48
C LEU A 273 -11.80 3.70 -4.96
N ALA A 274 -11.43 4.64 -5.84
CA ALA A 274 -11.44 4.42 -7.29
C ALA A 274 -10.50 3.26 -7.72
N TRP A 275 -9.34 3.15 -7.09
CA TRP A 275 -8.40 2.06 -7.36
C TRP A 275 -8.94 0.70 -6.87
N LEU A 276 -9.53 0.63 -5.69
CA LEU A 276 -10.16 -0.58 -5.16
C LEU A 276 -11.31 -1.06 -6.06
N GLU A 277 -12.13 -0.14 -6.60
CA GLU A 277 -13.17 -0.50 -7.57
C GLU A 277 -12.58 -1.13 -8.84
N LYS A 278 -11.46 -0.58 -9.36
CA LYS A 278 -10.76 -1.20 -10.51
C LYS A 278 -10.24 -2.59 -10.18
N LEU A 279 -9.66 -2.80 -8.99
CA LEU A 279 -9.22 -4.13 -8.57
C LEU A 279 -10.37 -5.12 -8.53
N ARG A 280 -11.50 -4.73 -7.95
CA ARG A 280 -12.68 -5.57 -7.82
C ARG A 280 -13.29 -5.95 -9.16
N ALA A 281 -13.27 -5.02 -10.12
CA ALA A 281 -13.80 -5.23 -11.47
C ALA A 281 -12.90 -6.06 -12.38
N ALA A 282 -11.61 -6.17 -12.07
CA ALA A 282 -10.63 -6.91 -12.88
C ALA A 282 -10.50 -8.40 -12.50
N THR A 283 -11.27 -8.86 -11.51
CA THR A 283 -11.21 -10.23 -10.95
C THR A 283 -12.52 -10.99 -11.21
#